data_731575f35ac10b9fd0a28e3ff693a66e
#
_entry.id   731575f35ac10b9fd0a28e3ff693a66e
#
_cell.length_a   1.000
_cell.length_b   1.000
_cell.length_c   1.000
_cell.angle_alpha   90.00
_cell.angle_beta   90.00
_cell.angle_gamma   90.00
#
_symmetry.space_group_name_H-M   'P 1'
#
loop_
_entity.id
_entity.type
_entity.pdbx_description
1 polymer ?
#
loop_
_entity_poly.entity_id
_entity_poly.type
_entity_poly.pdbx_seq_one_letter_code
_entity_poly.pdbx_strand_id
1 'polypeptide(L)'
;MRTPASVLAEILRSDPARPRVTFYEDTAGPTQGERIELSGKVLANWVSKAGNALQDEYDLGPGSVVRLCLPPHWRALYWALAVWSVGGTLDLAVGSKPDRQAQQAHDLLICEDPEVIAATGAPTPHDVVLVTLPALARVHPGRVPPGAMDEARELATYGDQFSAGADPAPEDLALITNGAQTQYRSVVPHREWPANARVNLVGDLSSVLESTLAAWAVDGSVVLSRNGRQAGGEPPPGRLASERVTLDLA
;
A
#
# COMPACT_ATOMS: atom_id res chain seq x y z
N MET A 1 -1.71 21.18 -6.81
CA MET A 1 -1.91 19.74 -7.10
C MET A 1 -2.16 18.99 -5.79
N ARG A 2 -3.09 18.07 -5.77
CA ARG A 2 -3.35 17.21 -4.61
C ARG A 2 -2.66 15.86 -4.83
N THR A 3 -1.69 15.54 -4.00
CA THR A 3 -0.90 14.29 -4.08
C THR A 3 -1.28 13.34 -2.95
N PRO A 4 -0.98 12.03 -3.03
CA PRO A 4 -1.18 11.11 -1.91
C PRO A 4 -0.48 11.57 -0.63
N ALA A 5 0.73 12.13 -0.72
CA ALA A 5 1.46 12.70 0.42
C ALA A 5 0.71 13.90 1.02
N SER A 6 0.13 14.80 0.18
CA SER A 6 -0.66 15.92 0.69
C SER A 6 -1.96 15.47 1.36
N VAL A 7 -2.60 14.40 0.86
CA VAL A 7 -3.79 13.79 1.50
C VAL A 7 -3.43 13.22 2.87
N LEU A 8 -2.30 12.51 2.99
CA LEU A 8 -1.81 12.03 4.29
C LEU A 8 -1.58 13.19 5.26
N ALA A 9 -0.94 14.28 4.81
CA ALA A 9 -0.73 15.46 5.63
C ALA A 9 -2.07 16.14 6.05
N GLU A 10 -3.09 16.11 5.18
CA GLU A 10 -4.43 16.64 5.49
C GLU A 10 -5.11 15.84 6.61
N ILE A 11 -5.12 14.52 6.53
CA ILE A 11 -5.73 13.66 7.56
C ILE A 11 -5.00 13.75 8.91
N LEU A 12 -3.68 13.96 8.89
CA LEU A 12 -2.89 14.17 10.11
C LEU A 12 -3.21 15.53 10.77
N ARG A 13 -3.44 16.57 9.99
CA ARG A 13 -3.84 17.89 10.51
C ARG A 13 -5.27 17.90 11.04
N SER A 14 -6.15 17.09 10.45
CA SER A 14 -7.54 16.98 10.89
C SER A 14 -7.66 16.27 12.24
N ASP A 15 -7.26 15.02 12.30
CA ASP A 15 -7.23 14.21 13.51
C ASP A 15 -6.24 13.04 13.36
N PRO A 16 -5.03 13.15 13.95
CA PRO A 16 -4.00 12.12 13.87
C PRO A 16 -4.35 10.84 14.67
N ALA A 17 -5.24 10.92 15.65
CA ALA A 17 -5.62 9.78 16.49
C ALA A 17 -6.76 8.96 15.88
N ARG A 18 -7.51 9.54 14.95
CA ARG A 18 -8.66 8.87 14.32
C ARG A 18 -8.20 7.66 13.50
N PRO A 19 -8.89 6.50 13.62
CA PRO A 19 -8.68 5.36 12.73
C PRO A 19 -8.89 5.73 11.26
N ARG A 20 -7.89 5.47 10.44
CA ARG A 20 -7.93 5.71 8.99
C ARG A 20 -7.97 4.43 8.18
N VAL A 21 -7.48 3.34 8.75
CA VAL A 21 -7.55 1.99 8.17
C VAL A 21 -8.01 1.03 9.25
N THR A 22 -9.02 0.23 8.96
CA THR A 22 -9.34 -0.99 9.70
C THR A 22 -9.23 -2.14 8.72
N PHE A 23 -8.42 -3.12 9.03
CA PHE A 23 -8.17 -4.29 8.18
C PHE A 23 -8.68 -5.55 8.83
N TYR A 24 -9.28 -6.43 8.03
CA TYR A 24 -9.69 -7.77 8.42
C TYR A 24 -9.06 -8.81 7.50
N GLU A 25 -8.44 -9.83 8.09
CA GLU A 25 -7.97 -11.00 7.37
C GLU A 25 -9.03 -12.10 7.44
N ASP A 26 -9.79 -12.27 6.36
CA ASP A 26 -10.83 -13.29 6.27
C ASP A 26 -10.40 -14.51 5.44
N THR A 27 -9.20 -14.47 4.83
CA THR A 27 -8.64 -15.60 4.09
C THR A 27 -8.31 -16.74 5.05
N ALA A 28 -8.67 -17.97 4.68
CA ALA A 28 -8.32 -19.15 5.46
C ALA A 28 -6.79 -19.25 5.63
N GLY A 29 -6.34 -19.44 6.86
CA GLY A 29 -4.92 -19.53 7.17
C GLY A 29 -4.60 -19.17 8.62
N PRO A 30 -3.29 -19.11 8.97
CA PRO A 30 -2.85 -18.85 10.35
C PRO A 30 -3.27 -17.48 10.91
N THR A 31 -3.52 -16.50 10.02
CA THR A 31 -3.91 -15.12 10.37
C THR A 31 -5.40 -14.86 10.22
N GLN A 32 -6.19 -15.87 9.89
CA GLN A 32 -7.64 -15.72 9.77
C GLN A 32 -8.24 -15.14 11.05
N GLY A 33 -9.06 -14.10 10.90
CA GLY A 33 -9.67 -13.37 12.01
C GLY A 33 -8.80 -12.24 12.59
N GLU A 34 -7.60 -12.02 12.07
CA GLU A 34 -6.79 -10.86 12.46
C GLU A 34 -7.53 -9.56 12.13
N ARG A 35 -7.61 -8.65 13.12
CA ARG A 35 -8.13 -7.30 12.97
C ARG A 35 -7.06 -6.29 13.34
N ILE A 36 -6.71 -5.43 12.40
CA ILE A 36 -5.73 -4.36 12.60
C ILE A 36 -6.40 -3.01 12.41
N GLU A 37 -6.09 -2.07 13.30
CA GLU A 37 -6.56 -0.71 13.18
C GLU A 37 -5.38 0.26 13.24
N LEU A 38 -5.27 1.14 12.24
CA LEU A 38 -4.24 2.15 12.16
C LEU A 38 -4.88 3.53 12.26
N SER A 39 -4.48 4.30 13.28
CA SER A 39 -4.75 5.73 13.29
C SER A 39 -3.94 6.47 12.21
N GLY A 40 -4.32 7.71 11.90
CA GLY A 40 -3.56 8.54 10.97
C GLY A 40 -2.07 8.65 11.35
N LYS A 41 -1.79 8.81 12.66
CA LYS A 41 -0.41 8.88 13.17
C LYS A 41 0.36 7.57 12.98
N VAL A 42 -0.26 6.43 13.30
CA VAL A 42 0.41 5.12 13.14
C VAL A 42 0.65 4.82 11.66
N LEU A 43 -0.32 5.12 10.79
CA LEU A 43 -0.13 5.00 9.35
C LEU A 43 1.04 5.86 8.86
N ALA A 44 1.09 7.14 9.28
CA ALA A 44 2.18 8.05 8.89
C ALA A 44 3.55 7.61 9.40
N ASN A 45 3.64 7.01 10.59
CA ASN A 45 4.90 6.46 11.10
C ASN A 45 5.40 5.33 10.20
N TRP A 46 4.52 4.40 9.76
CA TRP A 46 4.90 3.35 8.82
C TRP A 46 5.29 3.90 7.44
N VAL A 47 4.55 4.90 6.94
CA VAL A 47 4.91 5.59 5.69
C VAL A 47 6.26 6.27 5.80
N SER A 48 6.56 6.93 6.93
CA SER A 48 7.86 7.58 7.16
C SER A 48 9.01 6.58 7.20
N LYS A 49 8.85 5.47 7.91
CA LYS A 49 9.86 4.40 7.96
C LYS A 49 10.12 3.81 6.57
N ALA A 50 9.05 3.52 5.83
CA ALA A 50 9.17 2.99 4.47
C ALA A 50 9.76 4.05 3.52
N GLY A 51 9.37 5.32 3.63
CA GLY A 51 9.94 6.42 2.84
C GLY A 51 11.44 6.61 3.09
N ASN A 52 11.87 6.58 4.35
CA ASN A 52 13.30 6.62 4.69
C ASN A 52 14.05 5.41 4.10
N ALA A 53 13.49 4.20 4.20
CA ALA A 53 14.10 3.02 3.59
C ALA A 53 14.22 3.18 2.06
N LEU A 54 13.16 3.64 1.39
CA LEU A 54 13.17 3.86 -0.06
C LEU A 54 14.20 4.89 -0.49
N GLN A 55 14.35 5.98 0.26
CA GLN A 55 15.26 7.08 -0.07
C GLN A 55 16.70 6.76 0.32
N ASP A 56 16.93 6.26 1.54
CA ASP A 56 18.28 6.15 2.11
C ASP A 56 18.98 4.85 1.71
N GLU A 57 18.24 3.75 1.53
CA GLU A 57 18.80 2.43 1.19
C GLU A 57 18.80 2.18 -0.32
N TYR A 58 17.74 2.64 -1.01
CA TYR A 58 17.53 2.35 -2.43
C TYR A 58 17.71 3.57 -3.34
N ASP A 59 18.02 4.75 -2.80
CA ASP A 59 18.21 6.02 -3.55
C ASP A 59 17.04 6.35 -4.49
N LEU A 60 15.80 6.06 -4.05
CA LEU A 60 14.60 6.28 -4.86
C LEU A 60 14.06 7.71 -4.70
N GLY A 61 13.53 8.22 -5.82
CA GLY A 61 12.95 9.54 -5.91
C GLY A 61 12.07 9.70 -7.15
N PRO A 62 11.78 10.95 -7.58
CA PRO A 62 11.05 11.19 -8.82
C PRO A 62 11.69 10.51 -10.03
N GLY A 63 10.88 9.76 -10.80
CA GLY A 63 11.35 8.98 -11.95
C GLY A 63 11.66 7.51 -11.64
N SER A 64 11.86 7.14 -10.37
CA SER A 64 12.01 5.74 -9.97
C SER A 64 10.70 4.96 -10.08
N VAL A 65 10.77 3.68 -10.43
CA VAL A 65 9.63 2.76 -10.57
C VAL A 65 9.71 1.66 -9.53
N VAL A 66 8.69 1.56 -8.69
CA VAL A 66 8.57 0.50 -7.66
C VAL A 66 7.43 -0.43 -8.01
N ARG A 67 7.77 -1.70 -8.23
CA ARG A 67 6.77 -2.75 -8.44
C ARG A 67 6.28 -3.28 -7.11
N LEU A 68 4.95 -3.20 -6.89
CA LEU A 68 4.29 -3.67 -5.68
C LEU A 68 3.46 -4.92 -5.97
N CYS A 69 3.95 -6.07 -5.51
CA CYS A 69 3.32 -7.38 -5.65
C CYS A 69 2.78 -7.87 -4.30
N LEU A 70 1.89 -7.10 -3.70
CA LEU A 70 1.21 -7.45 -2.45
C LEU A 70 -0.30 -7.61 -2.70
N PRO A 71 -0.99 -8.46 -1.93
CA PRO A 71 -2.44 -8.47 -1.93
C PRO A 71 -3.00 -7.18 -1.32
N PRO A 72 -4.33 -6.92 -1.46
CA PRO A 72 -5.02 -5.88 -0.72
C PRO A 72 -4.86 -6.10 0.78
N HIS A 73 -3.98 -5.32 1.39
CA HIS A 73 -3.56 -5.46 2.79
C HIS A 73 -3.15 -4.08 3.35
N TRP A 74 -3.27 -3.88 4.66
CA TRP A 74 -2.88 -2.62 5.28
C TRP A 74 -1.40 -2.26 5.04
N ARG A 75 -0.52 -3.28 4.89
CA ARG A 75 0.89 -3.06 4.54
C ARG A 75 1.05 -2.51 3.12
N ALA A 76 0.25 -2.99 2.17
CA ALA A 76 0.28 -2.46 0.80
C ALA A 76 -0.11 -0.97 0.75
N LEU A 77 -1.01 -0.51 1.65
CA LEU A 77 -1.40 0.90 1.71
C LEU A 77 -0.24 1.80 2.14
N TYR A 78 0.51 1.45 3.18
CA TYR A 78 1.62 2.31 3.60
C TYR A 78 2.82 2.22 2.63
N TRP A 79 3.08 1.06 2.01
CA TRP A 79 4.11 0.96 0.98
C TRP A 79 3.78 1.81 -0.24
N ALA A 80 2.52 1.77 -0.73
CA ALA A 80 2.08 2.63 -1.83
C ALA A 80 2.23 4.12 -1.49
N LEU A 81 1.81 4.53 -0.27
CA LEU A 81 2.00 5.91 0.20
C LEU A 81 3.47 6.30 0.31
N ALA A 82 4.34 5.40 0.75
CA ALA A 82 5.77 5.65 0.85
C ALA A 82 6.40 5.89 -0.54
N VAL A 83 6.07 5.05 -1.53
CA VAL A 83 6.50 5.24 -2.92
C VAL A 83 6.07 6.61 -3.44
N TRP A 84 4.82 7.00 -3.23
CA TRP A 84 4.35 8.33 -3.62
C TRP A 84 4.96 9.46 -2.80
N SER A 85 5.37 9.20 -1.56
CA SER A 85 6.01 10.21 -0.71
C SER A 85 7.45 10.51 -1.12
N VAL A 86 8.17 9.56 -1.67
CA VAL A 86 9.49 9.79 -2.29
C VAL A 86 9.39 10.36 -3.72
N GLY A 87 8.17 10.49 -4.27
CA GLY A 87 7.94 10.96 -5.64
C GLY A 87 8.05 9.88 -6.71
N GLY A 88 8.15 8.61 -6.32
CA GLY A 88 8.27 7.47 -7.23
C GLY A 88 6.97 7.08 -7.92
N THR A 89 7.09 6.25 -8.95
CA THR A 89 5.99 5.62 -9.68
C THR A 89 5.67 4.27 -9.08
N LEU A 90 4.41 4.04 -8.68
CA LEU A 90 3.93 2.73 -8.24
C LEU A 90 3.51 1.91 -9.46
N ASP A 91 4.09 0.72 -9.65
CA ASP A 91 3.69 -0.25 -10.67
C ASP A 91 2.97 -1.42 -9.98
N LEU A 92 1.68 -1.58 -10.28
CA LEU A 92 0.86 -2.68 -9.77
C LEU A 92 0.83 -3.82 -10.78
N ALA A 93 1.58 -4.88 -10.48
CA ALA A 93 1.49 -6.11 -11.26
C ALA A 93 0.13 -6.77 -11.03
N VAL A 94 -0.66 -6.90 -12.08
CA VAL A 94 -1.90 -7.65 -12.04
C VAL A 94 -1.66 -9.05 -12.57
N GLY A 95 -1.83 -10.03 -11.66
CA GLY A 95 -1.77 -11.45 -11.97
C GLY A 95 -0.40 -12.10 -11.74
N SER A 96 -0.45 -13.34 -11.28
CA SER A 96 0.67 -14.22 -10.92
C SER A 96 1.48 -14.76 -12.12
N LYS A 97 1.34 -14.19 -13.31
CA LYS A 97 2.18 -14.52 -14.47
C LYS A 97 2.67 -13.24 -15.12
N PRO A 98 3.96 -12.90 -14.96
CA PRO A 98 4.55 -11.78 -15.67
C PRO A 98 4.45 -12.08 -17.17
N ASP A 99 3.75 -11.22 -17.90
CA ASP A 99 3.87 -11.21 -19.34
C ASP A 99 5.28 -10.72 -19.67
N ARG A 100 6.12 -11.63 -20.14
CA ARG A 100 7.53 -11.35 -20.48
C ARG A 100 7.69 -10.24 -21.53
N GLN A 101 6.63 -9.85 -22.21
CA GLN A 101 6.65 -8.78 -23.23
C GLN A 101 6.26 -7.41 -22.69
N ALA A 102 5.66 -7.32 -21.48
CA ALA A 102 5.25 -6.09 -20.83
C ALA A 102 6.11 -5.75 -19.59
N GLN A 103 7.31 -6.31 -19.47
CA GLN A 103 8.22 -6.03 -18.35
C GLN A 103 8.80 -4.62 -18.49
N GLN A 104 8.08 -3.65 -17.93
CA GLN A 104 8.68 -2.36 -17.65
C GLN A 104 9.77 -2.59 -16.59
N ALA A 105 10.98 -2.07 -16.85
CA ALA A 105 12.05 -2.11 -15.85
C ALA A 105 11.55 -1.42 -14.56
N HIS A 106 11.83 -2.00 -13.41
CA HIS A 106 11.55 -1.41 -12.11
C HIS A 106 12.85 -1.36 -11.30
N ASP A 107 12.98 -0.33 -10.48
CA ASP A 107 14.16 -0.09 -9.65
C ASP A 107 14.07 -0.89 -8.34
N LEU A 108 12.85 -1.17 -7.86
CA LEU A 108 12.62 -1.95 -6.64
C LEU A 108 11.39 -2.86 -6.80
N LEU A 109 11.49 -4.08 -6.25
CA LEU A 109 10.38 -5.02 -6.10
C LEU A 109 9.99 -5.14 -4.62
N ILE A 110 8.72 -4.93 -4.31
CA ILE A 110 8.12 -5.17 -2.98
C ILE A 110 7.14 -6.33 -3.11
N CYS A 111 7.40 -7.46 -2.46
CA CYS A 111 6.56 -8.65 -2.56
C CYS A 111 6.48 -9.43 -1.24
N GLU A 112 5.49 -10.31 -1.10
CA GLU A 112 5.35 -11.22 0.06
C GLU A 112 5.94 -12.61 -0.20
N ASP A 113 6.06 -12.99 -1.48
CA ASP A 113 6.44 -14.34 -1.90
C ASP A 113 7.80 -14.30 -2.61
N PRO A 114 8.82 -15.01 -2.08
CA PRO A 114 10.11 -15.13 -2.75
C PRO A 114 10.04 -15.72 -4.16
N GLU A 115 9.03 -16.52 -4.50
CA GLU A 115 8.87 -17.08 -5.85
C GLU A 115 8.58 -15.99 -6.89
N VAL A 116 7.94 -14.90 -6.47
CA VAL A 116 7.68 -13.73 -7.33
C VAL A 116 8.99 -13.11 -7.83
N ILE A 117 10.06 -13.13 -7.02
CA ILE A 117 11.38 -12.58 -7.39
C ILE A 117 11.90 -13.24 -8.66
N ALA A 118 11.84 -14.57 -8.72
CA ALA A 118 12.29 -15.32 -9.89
C ALA A 118 11.39 -15.10 -11.12
N ALA A 119 10.10 -14.84 -10.90
CA ALA A 119 9.13 -14.64 -11.96
C ALA A 119 9.15 -13.22 -12.55
N THR A 120 9.44 -12.21 -11.75
CA THR A 120 9.42 -10.80 -12.17
C THR A 120 10.74 -10.31 -12.74
N GLY A 121 11.83 -11.08 -12.58
CA GLY A 121 13.16 -10.70 -13.08
C GLY A 121 13.71 -9.46 -12.39
N ALA A 122 13.55 -9.38 -11.05
CA ALA A 122 14.18 -8.32 -10.26
C ALA A 122 15.65 -8.15 -10.65
N PRO A 123 16.15 -6.91 -10.79
CA PRO A 123 17.49 -6.65 -11.33
C PRO A 123 18.57 -7.30 -10.49
N THR A 124 18.47 -7.22 -9.18
CA THR A 124 19.34 -7.90 -8.21
C THR A 124 18.57 -8.24 -6.93
N PRO A 125 19.07 -9.16 -6.08
CA PRO A 125 18.45 -9.40 -4.77
C PRO A 125 18.46 -8.16 -3.85
N HIS A 126 19.35 -7.21 -4.06
CA HIS A 126 19.41 -5.96 -3.30
C HIS A 126 18.23 -5.02 -3.62
N ASP A 127 17.60 -5.20 -4.78
CA ASP A 127 16.46 -4.39 -5.20
C ASP A 127 15.12 -5.06 -4.82
N VAL A 128 15.08 -5.75 -3.68
CA VAL A 128 13.90 -6.49 -3.20
C VAL A 128 13.62 -6.20 -1.73
N VAL A 129 12.36 -5.86 -1.44
CA VAL A 129 11.79 -5.86 -0.09
C VAL A 129 10.84 -7.04 0.04
N LEU A 130 11.13 -7.93 0.98
CA LEU A 130 10.28 -9.08 1.29
C LEU A 130 9.39 -8.76 2.48
N VAL A 131 8.10 -8.62 2.22
CA VAL A 131 7.10 -8.21 3.20
C VAL A 131 6.48 -9.44 3.88
N THR A 132 6.33 -9.39 5.19
CA THR A 132 5.66 -10.43 5.98
C THR A 132 4.30 -9.94 6.45
N LEU A 133 3.21 -10.52 5.94
CA LEU A 133 1.85 -10.01 6.17
C LEU A 133 1.35 -10.09 7.61
N PRO A 134 1.55 -11.20 8.39
CA PRO A 134 1.11 -11.27 9.77
C PRO A 134 1.57 -10.07 10.60
N ALA A 135 0.65 -9.43 11.33
CA ALA A 135 0.91 -8.13 11.98
C ALA A 135 2.00 -8.18 13.05
N LEU A 136 2.13 -9.31 13.76
CA LEU A 136 3.10 -9.48 14.84
C LEU A 136 4.39 -10.21 14.43
N ALA A 137 4.57 -10.48 13.14
CA ALA A 137 5.80 -11.07 12.65
C ALA A 137 7.00 -10.13 12.91
N ARG A 138 8.10 -10.71 13.35
CA ARG A 138 9.36 -9.99 13.62
C ARG A 138 10.48 -10.33 12.64
N VAL A 139 10.27 -11.38 11.87
CA VAL A 139 11.15 -11.87 10.80
C VAL A 139 10.31 -12.59 9.76
N HIS A 140 10.80 -12.64 8.54
CA HIS A 140 10.16 -13.44 7.49
C HIS A 140 10.26 -14.94 7.84
N PRO A 141 9.18 -15.73 7.73
CA PRO A 141 9.17 -17.14 8.15
C PRO A 141 9.99 -18.07 7.24
N GLY A 142 10.22 -17.65 5.98
CA GLY A 142 10.98 -18.39 4.99
C GLY A 142 12.41 -17.87 4.82
N ARG A 143 13.09 -18.38 3.79
CA ARG A 143 14.43 -17.93 3.45
C ARG A 143 14.36 -16.57 2.75
N VAL A 144 14.98 -15.56 3.34
CA VAL A 144 15.20 -14.26 2.69
C VAL A 144 16.40 -14.38 1.75
N PRO A 145 16.29 -14.01 0.47
CA PRO A 145 17.44 -13.98 -0.44
C PRO A 145 18.55 -13.07 0.09
N PRO A 146 19.82 -13.43 -0.06
CA PRO A 146 20.93 -12.57 0.37
C PRO A 146 20.86 -11.21 -0.30
N GLY A 147 20.86 -10.13 0.48
CA GLY A 147 20.75 -8.76 0.00
C GLY A 147 19.32 -8.20 -0.06
N ALA A 148 18.29 -9.04 -0.01
CA ALA A 148 16.92 -8.55 0.11
C ALA A 148 16.63 -8.06 1.54
N MET A 149 15.84 -6.98 1.68
CA MET A 149 15.37 -6.50 2.97
C MET A 149 14.31 -7.44 3.54
N ASP A 150 14.49 -7.92 4.77
CA ASP A 150 13.42 -8.51 5.57
C ASP A 150 12.63 -7.39 6.26
N GLU A 151 11.49 -7.04 5.69
CA GLU A 151 10.66 -5.91 6.16
C GLU A 151 10.30 -6.05 7.64
N ALA A 152 9.90 -7.24 8.08
CA ALA A 152 9.47 -7.47 9.45
C ALA A 152 10.59 -7.26 10.49
N ARG A 153 11.84 -7.49 10.10
CA ARG A 153 13.02 -7.30 10.95
C ARG A 153 13.58 -5.89 10.86
N GLU A 154 13.60 -5.30 9.68
CA GLU A 154 14.43 -4.13 9.38
C GLU A 154 13.65 -2.83 9.34
N LEU A 155 12.40 -2.82 8.83
CA LEU A 155 11.64 -1.58 8.62
C LEU A 155 11.42 -0.79 9.93
N ALA A 156 11.23 -1.48 11.06
CA ALA A 156 11.00 -0.83 12.34
C ALA A 156 12.20 0.01 12.84
N THR A 157 13.40 -0.20 12.28
CA THR A 157 14.63 0.52 12.68
C THR A 157 14.76 1.90 12.05
N TYR A 158 14.01 2.19 10.97
CA TYR A 158 14.01 3.50 10.32
C TYR A 158 13.25 4.56 11.11
N GLY A 159 13.55 5.83 10.83
CA GLY A 159 12.97 6.98 11.53
C GLY A 159 11.45 7.13 11.33
N ASP A 160 10.76 7.64 12.34
CA ASP A 160 9.31 7.94 12.31
C ASP A 160 8.97 9.28 11.63
N GLN A 161 9.99 10.02 11.18
CA GLN A 161 9.85 11.25 10.42
C GLN A 161 10.54 11.11 9.08
N PHE A 162 9.88 11.58 8.04
CA PHE A 162 10.36 11.52 6.67
C PHE A 162 10.25 12.90 6.00
N SER A 163 11.26 13.24 5.22
CA SER A 163 11.26 14.41 4.35
C SER A 163 11.78 14.00 2.99
N ALA A 164 10.98 14.18 1.96
CA ALA A 164 11.39 13.87 0.60
C ALA A 164 12.56 14.74 0.15
N GLY A 165 13.51 14.15 -0.56
CA GLY A 165 14.63 14.87 -1.16
C GLY A 165 14.21 15.76 -2.32
N ALA A 166 13.13 15.38 -3.03
CA ALA A 166 12.51 16.16 -4.11
C ALA A 166 11.02 15.85 -4.21
N ASP A 167 10.24 16.85 -4.63
CA ASP A 167 8.82 16.67 -4.93
C ASP A 167 8.63 16.26 -6.40
N PRO A 168 7.65 15.39 -6.70
CA PRO A 168 7.33 15.03 -8.08
C PRO A 168 6.65 16.20 -8.82
N ALA A 169 6.92 16.32 -10.13
CA ALA A 169 6.18 17.23 -10.98
C ALA A 169 4.75 16.73 -11.24
N PRO A 170 3.80 17.63 -11.57
CA PRO A 170 2.41 17.22 -11.87
C PRO A 170 2.29 16.22 -13.02
N GLU A 171 3.21 16.25 -13.96
CA GLU A 171 3.27 15.40 -15.15
C GLU A 171 4.00 14.09 -14.94
N ASP A 172 4.73 13.93 -13.83
CA ASP A 172 5.42 12.70 -13.50
C ASP A 172 4.41 11.55 -13.33
N LEU A 173 4.83 10.34 -13.65
CA LEU A 173 4.02 9.16 -13.47
C LEU A 173 3.92 8.85 -11.96
N ALA A 174 2.70 8.61 -11.50
CA ALA A 174 2.42 8.22 -10.13
C ALA A 174 2.01 6.74 -10.03
N LEU A 175 1.30 6.22 -11.05
CA LEU A 175 0.73 4.88 -11.01
C LEU A 175 0.72 4.25 -12.40
N ILE A 176 1.12 2.98 -12.46
CA ILE A 176 0.97 2.10 -13.62
C ILE A 176 0.10 0.91 -13.21
N THR A 177 -0.99 0.67 -13.98
CA THR A 177 -1.93 -0.41 -13.70
C THR A 177 -2.40 -1.02 -15.01
N ASN A 178 -2.17 -2.30 -15.24
CA ASN A 178 -2.56 -2.97 -16.50
C ASN A 178 -2.11 -2.22 -17.77
N GLY A 179 -0.94 -1.59 -17.72
CA GLY A 179 -0.42 -0.78 -18.83
C GLY A 179 -1.03 0.63 -18.93
N ALA A 180 -2.07 0.96 -18.17
CA ALA A 180 -2.56 2.32 -18.05
C ALA A 180 -1.64 3.14 -17.13
N GLN A 181 -1.39 4.39 -17.49
CA GLN A 181 -0.52 5.31 -16.77
C GLN A 181 -1.31 6.48 -16.20
N THR A 182 -1.08 6.78 -14.91
CA THR A 182 -1.70 7.92 -14.22
C THR A 182 -0.63 8.84 -13.67
N GLN A 183 -0.78 10.13 -13.94
CA GLN A 183 0.15 11.18 -13.49
C GLN A 183 -0.21 11.66 -12.08
N TYR A 184 0.75 12.28 -11.38
CA TYR A 184 0.56 12.82 -10.03
C TYR A 184 -0.61 13.82 -9.95
N ARG A 185 -0.84 14.63 -10.99
CA ARG A 185 -1.97 15.57 -11.03
C ARG A 185 -3.35 14.93 -10.98
N SER A 186 -3.46 13.62 -11.26
CA SER A 186 -4.74 12.90 -11.37
C SER A 186 -4.82 11.62 -10.52
N VAL A 187 -3.75 11.25 -9.79
CA VAL A 187 -3.71 10.00 -9.01
C VAL A 187 -4.67 10.01 -7.80
N VAL A 188 -4.98 11.17 -7.24
CA VAL A 188 -5.98 11.30 -6.18
C VAL A 188 -7.34 11.54 -6.85
N PRO A 189 -8.26 10.55 -6.83
CA PRO A 189 -9.52 10.68 -7.53
C PRO A 189 -10.45 11.63 -6.77
N HIS A 190 -11.23 12.39 -7.52
CA HIS A 190 -12.35 13.16 -6.96
C HIS A 190 -13.60 12.28 -6.96
N ARG A 191 -14.23 12.13 -5.79
CA ARG A 191 -15.50 11.45 -5.60
C ARG A 191 -16.45 12.35 -4.80
N GLU A 192 -17.70 12.42 -5.19
CA GLU A 192 -18.74 13.15 -4.45
C GLU A 192 -19.22 12.36 -3.22
N TRP A 193 -18.29 11.93 -2.39
CA TRP A 193 -18.60 11.22 -1.16
C TRP A 193 -18.78 12.17 0.01
N PRO A 194 -19.65 11.80 0.98
CA PRO A 194 -19.81 12.60 2.19
C PRO A 194 -18.48 12.82 2.92
N ALA A 195 -18.32 13.99 3.52
CA ALA A 195 -17.20 14.23 4.41
C ALA A 195 -17.17 13.17 5.52
N ASN A 196 -15.98 12.71 5.87
CA ASN A 196 -15.77 11.66 6.88
C ASN A 196 -16.35 10.27 6.49
N ALA A 197 -16.58 10.01 5.21
CA ALA A 197 -17.07 8.71 4.76
C ALA A 197 -16.21 7.57 5.33
N ARG A 198 -16.86 6.52 5.83
CA ARG A 198 -16.22 5.26 6.22
C ARG A 198 -16.60 4.20 5.21
N VAL A 199 -15.62 3.82 4.40
CA VAL A 199 -15.84 3.05 3.16
C VAL A 199 -15.41 1.61 3.37
N ASN A 200 -16.31 0.66 3.11
CA ASN A 200 -15.96 -0.77 3.07
C ASN A 200 -15.38 -1.12 1.69
N LEU A 201 -14.24 -1.79 1.70
CA LEU A 201 -13.49 -2.14 0.51
C LEU A 201 -13.19 -3.63 0.45
N VAL A 202 -13.54 -4.24 -0.68
CA VAL A 202 -13.14 -5.59 -1.08
C VAL A 202 -12.80 -5.53 -2.56
N GLY A 203 -11.64 -6.06 -2.97
CA GLY A 203 -11.29 -6.00 -4.39
C GLY A 203 -9.82 -6.28 -4.66
N ASP A 204 -9.37 -5.95 -5.85
CA ASP A 204 -7.96 -5.93 -6.22
C ASP A 204 -7.26 -4.70 -5.62
N LEU A 205 -5.92 -4.75 -5.57
CA LEU A 205 -5.13 -3.70 -4.94
C LEU A 205 -5.30 -2.33 -5.62
N SER A 206 -5.47 -2.29 -6.93
CA SER A 206 -5.65 -1.03 -7.67
C SER A 206 -6.93 -0.32 -7.25
N SER A 207 -8.05 -1.03 -7.27
CA SER A 207 -9.36 -0.52 -6.85
C SER A 207 -9.36 -0.08 -5.39
N VAL A 208 -8.68 -0.86 -4.52
CA VAL A 208 -8.53 -0.55 -3.09
C VAL A 208 -7.73 0.73 -2.89
N LEU A 209 -6.60 0.91 -3.57
CA LEU A 209 -5.77 2.12 -3.45
C LEU A 209 -6.51 3.36 -3.95
N GLU A 210 -7.17 3.27 -5.11
CA GLU A 210 -7.97 4.37 -5.65
C GLU A 210 -9.07 4.80 -4.67
N SER A 211 -9.85 3.83 -4.18
CA SER A 211 -10.95 4.10 -3.24
C SER A 211 -10.44 4.59 -1.88
N THR A 212 -9.28 4.12 -1.44
CA THR A 212 -8.63 4.58 -0.20
C THR A 212 -8.22 6.04 -0.31
N LEU A 213 -7.57 6.44 -1.41
CA LEU A 213 -7.21 7.85 -1.65
C LEU A 213 -8.46 8.73 -1.74
N ALA A 214 -9.53 8.27 -2.39
CA ALA A 214 -10.80 9.00 -2.46
C ALA A 214 -11.44 9.18 -1.06
N ALA A 215 -11.44 8.14 -0.23
CA ALA A 215 -11.96 8.20 1.14
C ALA A 215 -11.16 9.19 2.00
N TRP A 216 -9.84 9.11 1.97
CA TRP A 216 -8.98 10.04 2.71
C TRP A 216 -9.09 11.47 2.18
N ALA A 217 -9.33 11.65 0.87
CA ALA A 217 -9.54 12.96 0.28
C ALA A 217 -10.79 13.70 0.81
N VAL A 218 -11.76 13.01 1.38
CA VAL A 218 -12.92 13.59 2.07
C VAL A 218 -12.81 13.47 3.60
N ASP A 219 -11.57 13.37 4.13
CA ASP A 219 -11.27 13.14 5.56
C ASP A 219 -11.88 11.86 6.11
N GLY A 220 -12.11 10.86 5.25
CA GLY A 220 -12.73 9.59 5.58
C GLY A 220 -11.76 8.54 6.11
N SER A 221 -12.25 7.30 6.17
CA SER A 221 -11.52 6.11 6.61
C SER A 221 -11.99 4.88 5.83
N VAL A 222 -11.18 3.82 5.83
CA VAL A 222 -11.52 2.59 5.13
C VAL A 222 -11.60 1.40 6.08
N VAL A 223 -12.50 0.48 5.75
CA VAL A 223 -12.59 -0.88 6.31
C VAL A 223 -12.23 -1.81 5.17
N LEU A 224 -11.05 -2.38 5.20
CA LEU A 224 -10.51 -3.25 4.17
C LEU A 224 -10.61 -4.70 4.63
N SER A 225 -11.26 -5.54 3.84
CA SER A 225 -11.31 -6.98 4.09
C SER A 225 -10.57 -7.74 2.99
N ARG A 226 -9.61 -8.58 3.39
CA ARG A 226 -8.98 -9.54 2.50
C ARG A 226 -9.81 -10.81 2.49
N ASN A 227 -10.73 -10.88 1.55
CA ASN A 227 -11.52 -12.10 1.33
C ASN A 227 -10.83 -12.96 0.28
N GLY A 228 -10.69 -14.23 0.55
CA GLY A 228 -10.54 -15.18 -0.53
C GLY A 228 -11.81 -15.13 -1.39
N ARG A 229 -11.84 -14.33 -2.46
CA ARG A 229 -12.97 -14.29 -3.43
C ARG A 229 -13.36 -15.67 -3.96
N GLN A 230 -12.47 -16.66 -3.84
CA GLN A 230 -12.74 -18.06 -4.18
C GLN A 230 -13.70 -18.75 -3.20
N ALA A 231 -14.01 -18.17 -2.05
CA ALA A 231 -14.90 -18.76 -1.05
C ALA A 231 -16.30 -18.11 -0.99
N GLY A 232 -16.59 -17.10 -1.81
CA GLY A 232 -17.91 -16.45 -1.82
C GLY A 232 -18.28 -15.79 -0.48
N GLY A 233 -17.27 -15.43 0.34
CA GLY A 233 -17.49 -14.96 1.69
C GLY A 233 -17.95 -13.51 1.72
N GLU A 234 -19.24 -13.30 2.03
CA GLU A 234 -19.68 -12.02 2.56
C GLU A 234 -19.01 -11.76 3.92
N PRO A 235 -18.74 -10.48 4.26
CA PRO A 235 -18.22 -10.17 5.60
C PRO A 235 -19.17 -10.73 6.67
N PRO A 236 -18.65 -11.16 7.85
CA PRO A 236 -19.48 -11.66 8.92
C PRO A 236 -20.67 -10.74 9.20
N PRO A 237 -21.87 -11.29 9.41
CA PRO A 237 -23.06 -10.50 9.68
C PRO A 237 -22.82 -9.48 10.80
N GLY A 238 -23.21 -8.22 10.57
CA GLY A 238 -23.07 -7.14 11.54
C GLY A 238 -21.72 -6.40 11.52
N ARG A 239 -20.69 -6.86 10.78
CA ARG A 239 -19.40 -6.15 10.70
C ARG A 239 -19.57 -4.71 10.20
N LEU A 240 -20.30 -4.51 9.10
CA LEU A 240 -20.51 -3.19 8.53
C LEU A 240 -21.17 -2.23 9.52
N ALA A 241 -22.15 -2.70 10.28
CA ALA A 241 -22.81 -1.93 11.32
C ALA A 241 -21.89 -1.62 12.50
N SER A 242 -21.13 -2.61 12.99
CA SER A 242 -20.19 -2.44 14.11
C SER A 242 -19.05 -1.48 13.74
N GLU A 243 -18.58 -1.52 12.50
CA GLU A 243 -17.56 -0.59 11.98
C GLU A 243 -18.15 0.73 11.52
N ARG A 244 -19.47 0.93 11.64
CA ARG A 244 -20.17 2.18 11.23
C ARG A 244 -19.85 2.57 9.78
N VAL A 245 -19.84 1.59 8.89
CA VAL A 245 -19.65 1.83 7.46
C VAL A 245 -20.77 2.70 6.91
N THR A 246 -20.40 3.73 6.13
CA THR A 246 -21.33 4.66 5.49
C THR A 246 -21.44 4.46 4.00
N LEU A 247 -20.42 3.85 3.38
CA LEU A 247 -20.38 3.48 1.97
C LEU A 247 -19.84 2.05 1.84
N ASP A 248 -20.57 1.20 1.13
CA ASP A 248 -20.18 -0.17 0.86
C ASP A 248 -19.85 -0.32 -0.62
N LEU A 249 -18.59 -0.67 -0.93
CA LEU A 249 -18.08 -0.88 -2.30
C LEU A 249 -17.64 -2.34 -2.53
N ALA A 250 -18.10 -3.28 -1.67
CA ALA A 250 -17.77 -4.70 -1.79
C ALA A 250 -18.67 -5.43 -2.79
#